data_31f5fd09df269f5921986dcb2829ea26
#
_entry.id   31f5fd09df269f5921986dcb2829ea26
#
_cell.length_a   1.000
_cell.length_b   1.000
_cell.length_c   1.000
_cell.angle_alpha   90.00
_cell.angle_beta   90.00
_cell.angle_gamma   90.00
#
_symmetry.space_group_name_H-M   'P 1'
#
loop_
_entity.id
_entity.type
_entity.pdbx_description
1 polymer ?
#
loop_
_entity_poly.entity_id
_entity_poly.type
_entity_poly.pdbx_seq_one_letter_code
_entity_poly.pdbx_strand_id
1 'polypeptide(L)'
;MGFARRSTQPDPDPVTTQEWRDSIRAVAEQWGEGEARRLLHATVESARDAGVDIEVVETPYLNTIHPDDQGTYPGDLAMEERLHGIIRWNAMMMVTRANKYFEGIGGHISTYASASHAWEMGFNHFFRGKDGEGSGDHLYWQGHASPGIYARAWPCQ
;
A
#
# COMPACT_ATOMS: atom_id res chain seq x y z
N MET A 1 -8.57 -2.76 -17.25
CA MET A 1 -8.18 -2.25 -18.59
C MET A 1 -7.68 -0.83 -18.42
N GLY A 2 -6.38 -0.66 -18.23
CA GLY A 2 -5.74 0.64 -18.12
C GLY A 2 -5.38 1.17 -19.51
N PHE A 3 -5.95 2.30 -19.89
CA PHE A 3 -5.62 2.97 -21.13
C PHE A 3 -4.24 3.63 -20.98
N ALA A 4 -3.18 2.99 -21.48
CA ALA A 4 -1.97 3.70 -21.84
C ALA A 4 -2.38 4.78 -22.86
N ARG A 5 -2.12 6.05 -22.59
CA ARG A 5 -2.26 7.12 -23.57
C ARG A 5 -1.36 6.75 -24.75
N ARG A 6 -1.96 6.30 -25.84
CA ARG A 6 -1.21 6.15 -27.09
C ARG A 6 -0.71 7.54 -27.47
N SER A 7 0.58 7.67 -27.69
CA SER A 7 1.14 8.86 -28.33
C SER A 7 0.34 9.13 -29.60
N THR A 8 -0.16 10.35 -29.75
CA THR A 8 -0.89 10.78 -30.95
C THR A 8 0.06 11.17 -32.09
N GLN A 9 1.38 11.14 -31.84
CA GLN A 9 2.38 11.39 -32.86
C GLN A 9 2.61 10.12 -33.70
N PRO A 10 2.76 10.25 -35.01
CA PRO A 10 3.11 9.10 -35.85
C PRO A 10 4.48 8.56 -35.42
N ASP A 11 4.61 7.25 -35.45
CA ASP A 11 5.85 6.56 -35.12
C ASP A 11 6.93 6.90 -36.17
N PRO A 12 8.06 7.52 -35.75
CA PRO A 12 9.11 7.93 -36.71
C PRO A 12 9.86 6.74 -37.33
N ASP A 13 9.88 5.60 -36.64
CA ASP A 13 10.54 4.36 -37.14
C ASP A 13 9.72 3.13 -36.74
N PRO A 14 8.69 2.79 -37.53
CA PRO A 14 7.83 1.64 -37.24
C PRO A 14 8.57 0.30 -37.28
N VAL A 15 9.67 0.21 -38.06
CA VAL A 15 10.44 -1.04 -38.17
C VAL A 15 11.16 -1.31 -36.85
N THR A 16 11.95 -0.38 -36.38
CA THR A 16 12.64 -0.52 -35.09
C THR A 16 11.65 -0.73 -33.93
N THR A 17 10.51 -0.01 -33.90
CA THR A 17 9.48 -0.23 -32.91
C THR A 17 8.92 -1.65 -32.95
N GLN A 18 8.72 -2.21 -34.12
CA GLN A 18 8.24 -3.59 -34.27
C GLN A 18 9.28 -4.62 -33.82
N GLU A 19 10.56 -4.43 -34.16
CA GLU A 19 11.66 -5.28 -33.71
C GLU A 19 11.73 -5.35 -32.17
N TRP A 20 11.61 -4.24 -31.49
CA TRP A 20 11.57 -4.20 -30.01
C TRP A 20 10.38 -4.99 -29.43
N ARG A 21 9.20 -4.83 -30.03
CA ARG A 21 8.00 -5.55 -29.62
C ARG A 21 8.14 -7.06 -29.82
N ASP A 22 8.69 -7.46 -30.94
CA ASP A 22 8.88 -8.88 -31.25
C ASP A 22 9.97 -9.50 -30.38
N SER A 23 11.03 -8.75 -30.08
CA SER A 23 12.09 -9.18 -29.16
C SER A 23 11.55 -9.46 -27.75
N ILE A 24 10.77 -8.53 -27.17
CA ILE A 24 10.23 -8.75 -25.82
C ILE A 24 9.18 -9.88 -25.78
N ARG A 25 8.41 -10.04 -26.87
CA ARG A 25 7.46 -11.15 -27.01
C ARG A 25 8.20 -12.49 -27.05
N ALA A 26 9.26 -12.59 -27.84
CA ALA A 26 10.08 -13.78 -27.93
C ALA A 26 10.70 -14.16 -26.58
N VAL A 27 11.17 -13.17 -25.81
CA VAL A 27 11.66 -13.39 -24.44
C VAL A 27 10.57 -13.95 -23.54
N ALA A 28 9.38 -13.39 -23.58
CA ALA A 28 8.26 -13.85 -22.76
C ALA A 28 7.81 -15.28 -23.12
N GLU A 29 7.80 -15.60 -24.41
CA GLU A 29 7.45 -16.94 -24.90
C GLU A 29 8.52 -17.99 -24.59
N GLN A 30 9.81 -17.63 -24.66
CA GLN A 30 10.91 -18.57 -24.49
C GLN A 30 11.33 -18.78 -23.04
N TRP A 31 11.34 -17.72 -22.23
CA TRP A 31 11.87 -17.72 -20.86
C TRP A 31 10.85 -17.32 -19.81
N GLY A 32 9.61 -17.00 -20.21
CA GLY A 32 8.50 -16.67 -19.31
C GLY A 32 8.43 -15.20 -18.94
N GLU A 33 7.33 -14.86 -18.30
CA GLU A 33 6.98 -13.48 -17.91
C GLU A 33 7.99 -12.85 -16.95
N GLY A 34 8.55 -13.63 -16.01
CA GLY A 34 9.52 -13.14 -15.03
C GLY A 34 10.78 -12.59 -15.69
N GLU A 35 11.31 -13.30 -16.68
CA GLU A 35 12.52 -12.86 -17.40
C GLU A 35 12.21 -11.66 -18.33
N ALA A 36 11.06 -11.65 -18.97
CA ALA A 36 10.63 -10.50 -19.77
C ALA A 36 10.52 -9.23 -18.89
N ARG A 37 9.97 -9.36 -17.69
CA ARG A 37 9.86 -8.26 -16.72
C ARG A 37 11.23 -7.78 -16.27
N ARG A 38 12.13 -8.70 -15.90
CA ARG A 38 13.51 -8.38 -15.49
C ARG A 38 14.24 -7.61 -16.58
N LEU A 39 14.12 -8.06 -17.82
CA LEU A 39 14.78 -7.44 -18.97
C LEU A 39 14.23 -6.03 -19.25
N LEU A 40 12.91 -5.86 -19.16
CA LEU A 40 12.29 -4.54 -19.31
C LEU A 40 12.77 -3.57 -18.23
N HIS A 41 12.87 -4.00 -16.98
CA HIS A 41 13.41 -3.16 -15.89
C HIS A 41 14.86 -2.74 -16.19
N ALA A 42 15.73 -3.66 -16.55
CA ALA A 42 17.12 -3.37 -16.89
C ALA A 42 17.23 -2.40 -18.09
N THR A 43 16.35 -2.54 -19.07
CA THR A 43 16.31 -1.64 -20.25
C THR A 43 15.89 -0.22 -19.83
N VAL A 44 14.87 -0.09 -18.97
CA VAL A 44 14.42 1.21 -18.43
C VAL A 44 15.51 1.87 -17.60
N GLU A 45 16.20 1.12 -16.76
CA GLU A 45 17.34 1.64 -15.98
C GLU A 45 18.46 2.13 -16.90
N SER A 46 18.85 1.34 -17.88
CA SER A 46 19.85 1.74 -18.86
C SER A 46 19.48 3.00 -19.64
N ALA A 47 18.21 3.15 -19.99
CA ALA A 47 17.73 4.34 -20.69
C ALA A 47 17.77 5.59 -19.75
N ARG A 48 17.45 5.45 -18.48
CA ARG A 48 17.60 6.53 -17.48
C ARG A 48 19.06 6.94 -17.30
N ASP A 49 19.96 5.98 -17.23
CA ASP A 49 21.41 6.24 -17.14
C ASP A 49 21.93 6.97 -18.38
N ALA A 50 21.32 6.74 -19.53
CA ALA A 50 21.59 7.47 -20.76
C ALA A 50 20.90 8.86 -20.84
N GLY A 51 20.21 9.28 -19.78
CA GLY A 51 19.54 10.59 -19.69
C GLY A 51 18.19 10.66 -20.41
N VAL A 52 17.60 9.52 -20.76
CA VAL A 52 16.26 9.48 -21.34
C VAL A 52 15.23 9.68 -20.21
N ASP A 53 14.42 10.74 -20.33
CA ASP A 53 13.30 10.96 -19.42
C ASP A 53 12.16 10.00 -19.77
N ILE A 54 12.01 8.98 -18.94
CA ILE A 54 10.95 7.97 -19.11
C ILE A 54 9.87 8.26 -18.07
N GLU A 55 8.75 8.81 -18.53
CA GLU A 55 7.54 8.92 -17.74
C GLU A 55 6.94 7.51 -17.56
N VAL A 56 7.29 6.85 -16.47
CA VAL A 56 6.62 5.61 -16.08
C VAL A 56 5.25 6.02 -15.56
N VAL A 57 4.20 5.71 -16.32
CA VAL A 57 2.82 5.87 -15.85
C VAL A 57 2.60 4.82 -14.75
N GLU A 58 2.98 5.18 -13.52
CA GLU A 58 2.59 4.42 -12.34
C GLU A 58 1.08 4.61 -12.17
N THR A 59 0.31 3.58 -12.46
CA THR A 59 -1.09 3.61 -12.08
C THR A 59 -1.16 3.39 -10.56
N PRO A 60 -1.82 4.30 -9.80
CA PRO A 60 -1.83 4.25 -8.34
C PRO A 60 -2.49 3.00 -7.74
N TYR A 61 -2.97 2.10 -8.59
CA TYR A 61 -3.66 0.86 -8.21
C TYR A 61 -2.93 -0.42 -8.63
N LEU A 62 -1.74 -0.32 -9.22
CA LEU A 62 -0.92 -1.50 -9.49
C LEU A 62 -0.07 -1.82 -8.27
N ASN A 63 -0.25 -3.03 -7.74
CA ASN A 63 0.68 -3.57 -6.76
C ASN A 63 2.05 -3.74 -7.42
N THR A 64 3.09 -3.26 -6.77
CA THR A 64 4.48 -3.42 -7.23
C THR A 64 5.00 -4.84 -7.00
N ILE A 65 4.33 -5.59 -6.11
CA ILE A 65 4.61 -7.01 -5.83
C ILE A 65 3.46 -7.81 -6.44
N HIS A 66 3.80 -8.76 -7.31
CA HIS A 66 2.80 -9.65 -7.90
C HIS A 66 2.18 -10.54 -6.78
N PRO A 67 0.87 -10.90 -6.83
CA PRO A 67 0.24 -11.76 -5.83
C PRO A 67 0.98 -13.07 -5.58
N ASP A 68 1.56 -13.68 -6.61
CA ASP A 68 2.30 -14.94 -6.51
C ASP A 68 3.68 -14.78 -5.82
N ASP A 69 4.22 -13.56 -5.81
CA ASP A 69 5.48 -13.19 -5.15
C ASP A 69 5.27 -12.75 -3.70
N GLN A 70 4.03 -12.64 -3.25
CA GLN A 70 3.72 -12.27 -1.87
C GLN A 70 4.04 -13.43 -0.91
N GLY A 71 4.78 -13.12 0.14
CA GLY A 71 5.00 -14.07 1.22
C GLY A 71 3.71 -14.47 1.91
N THR A 72 3.74 -15.60 2.62
CA THR A 72 2.63 -16.01 3.49
C THR A 72 2.37 -14.94 4.54
N TYR A 73 1.09 -14.61 4.75
CA TYR A 73 0.70 -13.67 5.79
C TYR A 73 1.19 -14.14 7.16
N PRO A 74 1.90 -13.30 7.95
CA PRO A 74 2.61 -13.76 9.15
C PRO A 74 1.72 -13.93 10.38
N GLY A 75 0.43 -13.57 10.30
CA GLY A 75 -0.51 -13.59 11.41
C GLY A 75 -1.75 -14.44 11.17
N ASP A 76 -2.69 -14.38 12.12
CA ASP A 76 -4.03 -14.93 11.98
C ASP A 76 -4.97 -13.84 11.43
N LEU A 77 -5.11 -13.82 10.11
CA LEU A 77 -5.91 -12.81 9.39
C LEU A 77 -7.35 -12.76 9.91
N ALA A 78 -7.97 -13.91 10.19
CA ALA A 78 -9.36 -13.96 10.66
C ALA A 78 -9.52 -13.34 12.06
N MET A 79 -8.57 -13.59 12.94
CA MET A 79 -8.53 -13.00 14.27
C MET A 79 -8.27 -11.49 14.19
N GLU A 80 -7.33 -11.06 13.36
CA GLU A 80 -6.98 -9.66 13.19
C GLU A 80 -8.11 -8.84 12.58
N GLU A 81 -8.82 -9.37 11.59
CA GLU A 81 -10.03 -8.73 11.05
C GLU A 81 -11.13 -8.57 12.11
N ARG A 82 -11.31 -9.59 12.96
CA ARG A 82 -12.27 -9.53 14.06
C ARG A 82 -11.89 -8.46 15.08
N LEU A 83 -10.63 -8.40 15.49
CA LEU A 83 -10.11 -7.38 16.42
C LEU A 83 -10.23 -5.97 15.82
N HIS A 84 -9.85 -5.82 14.57
CA HIS A 84 -10.01 -4.57 13.84
C HIS A 84 -11.47 -4.10 13.81
N GLY A 85 -12.41 -5.01 13.56
CA GLY A 85 -13.84 -4.71 13.62
C GLY A 85 -14.29 -4.19 15.00
N ILE A 86 -13.84 -4.81 16.08
CA ILE A 86 -14.14 -4.41 17.46
C ILE A 86 -13.55 -3.03 17.77
N ILE A 87 -12.29 -2.78 17.41
CA ILE A 87 -11.62 -1.50 17.68
C ILE A 87 -12.32 -0.36 16.91
N ARG A 88 -12.66 -0.59 15.63
CA ARG A 88 -13.41 0.38 14.82
C ARG A 88 -14.78 0.70 15.43
N TRP A 89 -15.49 -0.32 15.89
CA TRP A 89 -16.77 -0.14 16.57
C TRP A 89 -16.62 0.71 17.84
N ASN A 90 -15.64 0.38 18.67
CA ASN A 90 -15.36 1.14 19.90
C ASN A 90 -15.02 2.59 19.61
N ALA A 91 -14.19 2.86 18.60
CA ALA A 91 -13.85 4.23 18.17
C ALA A 91 -15.11 5.01 17.75
N MET A 92 -15.98 4.40 16.94
CA MET A 92 -17.23 5.00 16.50
C MET A 92 -18.16 5.29 17.71
N MET A 93 -18.29 4.34 18.62
CA MET A 93 -19.16 4.49 19.81
C MET A 93 -18.64 5.57 20.75
N MET A 94 -17.33 5.68 20.96
CA MET A 94 -16.74 6.76 21.76
C MET A 94 -17.08 8.12 21.18
N VAL A 95 -16.87 8.34 19.87
CA VAL A 95 -17.20 9.61 19.20
C VAL A 95 -18.69 9.90 19.26
N THR A 96 -19.52 8.92 18.95
CA THR A 96 -20.98 9.09 18.96
C THR A 96 -21.52 9.43 20.36
N ARG A 97 -20.99 8.77 21.39
CA ARG A 97 -21.40 9.06 22.78
C ARG A 97 -20.92 10.43 23.23
N ALA A 98 -19.68 10.81 22.93
CA ALA A 98 -19.15 12.12 23.26
C ALA A 98 -19.99 13.25 22.65
N ASN A 99 -20.37 13.13 21.38
CA ASN A 99 -21.17 14.12 20.68
C ASN A 99 -22.61 14.26 21.22
N LYS A 100 -23.12 13.29 21.97
CA LYS A 100 -24.43 13.43 22.65
C LYS A 100 -24.38 14.42 23.82
N TYR A 101 -23.24 14.58 24.45
CA TYR A 101 -23.07 15.40 25.63
C TYR A 101 -22.38 16.73 25.35
N PHE A 102 -21.52 16.74 24.32
CA PHE A 102 -20.69 17.89 23.98
C PHE A 102 -20.56 17.98 22.47
N GLU A 103 -21.17 18.99 21.88
CA GLU A 103 -21.10 19.23 20.44
C GLU A 103 -19.63 19.49 20.01
N GLY A 104 -19.19 18.78 18.98
CA GLY A 104 -17.85 18.95 18.41
C GLY A 104 -16.69 18.27 19.14
N ILE A 105 -16.95 17.57 20.25
CA ILE A 105 -15.94 16.76 20.92
C ILE A 105 -15.94 15.35 20.33
N GLY A 106 -14.79 14.83 19.96
CA GLY A 106 -14.66 13.42 19.70
C GLY A 106 -13.85 13.03 18.47
N GLY A 107 -13.18 13.98 17.85
CA GLY A 107 -12.28 13.67 16.74
C GLY A 107 -13.00 13.35 15.40
N HIS A 108 -12.23 13.01 14.39
CA HIS A 108 -12.73 12.73 13.08
C HIS A 108 -12.68 11.22 12.80
N ILE A 109 -13.82 10.56 12.94
CA ILE A 109 -13.92 9.11 12.71
C ILE A 109 -13.48 8.70 11.29
N SER A 110 -13.71 9.57 10.29
CA SER A 110 -13.29 9.34 8.93
C SER A 110 -11.77 9.27 8.76
N THR A 111 -11.03 10.14 9.47
CA THR A 111 -9.56 10.12 9.45
C THR A 111 -9.03 8.82 10.04
N TYR A 112 -9.55 8.39 11.17
CA TYR A 112 -9.19 7.10 11.74
C TYR A 112 -9.57 5.94 10.81
N ALA A 113 -10.80 5.93 10.28
CA ALA A 113 -11.28 4.86 9.41
C ALA A 113 -10.40 4.66 8.18
N SER A 114 -9.93 5.75 7.57
CA SER A 114 -9.03 5.70 6.41
C SER A 114 -7.67 5.10 6.73
N ALA A 115 -7.14 5.31 7.94
CA ALA A 115 -5.81 4.87 8.36
C ALA A 115 -5.85 3.57 9.19
N SER A 116 -7.02 3.05 9.52
CA SER A 116 -7.19 1.98 10.52
C SER A 116 -6.43 0.71 10.18
N HIS A 117 -6.45 0.26 8.93
CA HIS A 117 -5.71 -0.92 8.51
C HIS A 117 -4.20 -0.76 8.67
N ALA A 118 -3.65 0.41 8.29
CA ALA A 118 -2.22 0.68 8.44
C ALA A 118 -1.80 0.68 9.91
N TRP A 119 -2.64 1.21 10.81
CA TRP A 119 -2.38 1.16 12.24
C TRP A 119 -2.46 -0.25 12.81
N GLU A 120 -3.47 -1.04 12.43
CA GLU A 120 -3.58 -2.43 12.88
C GLU A 120 -2.37 -3.25 12.43
N MET A 121 -1.98 -3.13 11.16
CA MET A 121 -0.77 -3.78 10.65
C MET A 121 0.48 -3.34 11.44
N GLY A 122 0.61 -2.04 11.72
CA GLY A 122 1.70 -1.51 12.51
C GLY A 122 1.78 -2.15 13.90
N PHE A 123 0.66 -2.18 14.61
CA PHE A 123 0.60 -2.74 15.97
C PHE A 123 0.77 -4.26 16.02
N ASN A 124 0.28 -4.98 15.02
CA ASN A 124 0.29 -6.43 15.03
C ASN A 124 1.64 -7.00 14.57
N HIS A 125 2.36 -6.30 13.67
CA HIS A 125 3.51 -6.90 13.00
C HIS A 125 4.79 -6.08 13.01
N PHE A 126 4.73 -4.76 13.28
CA PHE A 126 5.89 -3.89 13.09
C PHE A 126 6.34 -3.14 14.34
N PHE A 127 5.41 -2.61 15.13
CA PHE A 127 5.76 -1.79 16.28
C PHE A 127 6.22 -2.65 17.46
N ARG A 128 7.30 -2.23 18.09
CA ARG A 128 7.89 -2.93 19.24
C ARG A 128 7.39 -2.31 20.54
N GLY A 129 6.89 -3.16 21.44
CA GLY A 129 6.54 -2.77 22.80
C GLY A 129 7.76 -2.58 23.70
N LYS A 130 7.49 -2.31 24.97
CA LYS A 130 8.52 -2.15 26.01
C LYS A 130 8.89 -3.45 26.71
N ASP A 131 8.30 -4.54 26.31
CA ASP A 131 8.47 -5.90 26.83
C ASP A 131 9.70 -6.62 26.27
N GLY A 132 10.36 -6.03 25.28
CA GLY A 132 11.62 -6.50 24.71
C GLY A 132 12.85 -5.71 25.18
N GLU A 133 14.02 -6.01 24.59
CA GLU A 133 15.23 -5.23 24.81
C GLU A 133 15.08 -3.83 24.18
N GLY A 134 15.26 -2.79 24.99
CA GLY A 134 15.22 -1.39 24.53
C GLY A 134 14.00 -0.60 25.02
N SER A 135 13.89 0.63 24.54
CA SER A 135 12.83 1.57 24.95
C SER A 135 11.48 1.34 24.31
N GLY A 136 11.38 0.43 23.33
CA GLY A 136 10.24 0.31 22.45
C GLY A 136 10.14 1.45 21.42
N ASP A 137 9.17 1.36 20.52
CA ASP A 137 8.95 2.37 19.50
C ASP A 137 8.11 3.54 20.02
N HIS A 138 8.42 4.73 19.54
CA HIS A 138 7.67 5.95 19.82
C HIS A 138 6.78 6.28 18.63
N LEU A 139 5.47 6.30 18.84
CA LEU A 139 4.48 6.61 17.81
C LEU A 139 3.94 8.01 17.97
N TYR A 140 4.01 8.82 16.91
CA TYR A 140 3.39 10.13 16.83
C TYR A 140 2.02 9.99 16.15
N TRP A 141 0.98 10.06 16.96
CA TRP A 141 -0.38 9.88 16.49
C TRP A 141 -0.99 11.20 16.04
N GLN A 142 -1.61 11.21 14.86
CA GLN A 142 -2.36 12.37 14.42
C GLN A 142 -3.59 12.60 15.31
N GLY A 143 -3.75 13.83 15.85
CA GLY A 143 -4.85 14.15 16.76
C GLY A 143 -6.24 13.82 16.22
N HIS A 144 -6.48 14.04 14.93
CA HIS A 144 -7.75 13.71 14.27
C HIS A 144 -8.05 12.20 14.20
N ALA A 145 -7.05 11.35 14.29
CA ALA A 145 -7.19 9.89 14.32
C ALA A 145 -7.19 9.32 15.75
N SER A 146 -7.11 10.18 16.79
CA SER A 146 -7.03 9.77 18.20
C SER A 146 -8.12 8.81 18.68
N PRO A 147 -9.36 8.81 18.15
CA PRO A 147 -10.35 7.81 18.54
C PRO A 147 -9.84 6.36 18.40
N GLY A 148 -8.98 6.10 17.41
CA GLY A 148 -8.40 4.78 17.19
C GLY A 148 -7.47 4.32 18.29
N ILE A 149 -6.55 5.17 18.77
CA ILE A 149 -5.63 4.78 19.84
C ILE A 149 -6.35 4.59 21.17
N TYR A 150 -7.31 5.44 21.48
CA TYR A 150 -8.12 5.28 22.68
C TYR A 150 -8.97 4.02 22.65
N ALA A 151 -9.60 3.72 21.48
CA ALA A 151 -10.39 2.52 21.30
C ALA A 151 -9.55 1.25 21.41
N ARG A 152 -8.29 1.27 20.94
CA ARG A 152 -7.36 0.15 21.09
C ARG A 152 -6.88 -0.03 22.54
N ALA A 153 -6.65 1.05 23.25
CA ALA A 153 -6.22 0.98 24.66
C ALA A 153 -7.33 0.50 25.61
N TRP A 154 -8.61 0.68 25.24
CA TRP A 154 -9.75 0.32 26.08
C TRP A 154 -9.84 -1.17 26.44
N PRO A 155 -9.58 -2.13 25.54
CA PRO A 155 -9.64 -3.55 25.89
C PRO A 155 -8.55 -4.02 26.86
N CYS A 156 -7.55 -3.17 27.12
CA CYS A 156 -6.41 -3.49 27.99
C CYS A 156 -6.64 -3.10 29.47
N GLN A 157 -7.84 -2.62 29.83
CA GLN A 157 -8.28 -2.34 31.20
C GLN A 157 -9.25 -3.41 31.68
#